data_1ed1b9e59fe458c22c7474c256753529
#
_entry.id   1ed1b9e59fe458c22c7474c256753529
#
_cell.length_a   1.000
_cell.length_b   1.000
_cell.length_c   1.000
_cell.angle_alpha   90.00
_cell.angle_beta   90.00
_cell.angle_gamma   90.00
#
_symmetry.space_group_name_H-M   'P 1'
#
loop_
_entity.id
_entity.type
_entity.pdbx_description
1 polymer ?
#
loop_
_entity_poly.entity_id
_entity_poly.type
_entity_poly.pdbx_seq_one_letter_code
_entity_poly.pdbx_strand_id
1 'polypeptide(L)'
;MSKEKTILFIMPRLPFPASSGRKTSLYHYCRILSEELGYRLVVAAFLESSDDPTQKPEFIDKLIVLPKASAKSRILGIVKDSIILHEKPMQVALYWSPEAKKMVDELVEKEHPKYVIGDMVRSTEYIRDIDSFRIADLDDRISLRYKRQLDNDIDGINPYGAFLYTVPKVLRAIMLVKPLKLAVMKNEVALLEKYEKEIGQICEKTVFVAEKEAYEFNQELKQDKAVAVPIGVDVDYFYYREPKATKNIVGFLGAMSVAHNENAVRHFISEILPIVLQKVPDTVFMVIGGGVSEELRKLESEHVYFTGRVEDVRDYLERCKVFVCPMTFGSGIKTKNLE
;
A
#
# COMPACT_ATOMS: atom_id res chain seq x y z
N MET A 1 -22.01 -16.59 19.60
CA MET A 1 -20.82 -17.20 20.24
C MET A 1 -20.11 -16.11 21.01
N SER A 2 -19.70 -16.32 22.27
CA SER A 2 -18.92 -15.33 23.00
C SER A 2 -17.53 -15.25 22.34
N LYS A 3 -17.09 -14.04 21.95
CA LYS A 3 -15.77 -13.81 21.36
C LYS A 3 -14.74 -13.86 22.49
N GLU A 4 -14.16 -15.02 22.71
CA GLU A 4 -13.26 -15.26 23.85
C GLU A 4 -11.85 -14.67 23.70
N LYS A 5 -11.43 -14.35 22.48
CA LYS A 5 -10.07 -13.89 22.19
C LYS A 5 -10.08 -12.56 21.46
N THR A 6 -9.37 -11.58 22.01
CA THR A 6 -9.27 -10.24 21.44
C THR A 6 -8.04 -10.13 20.52
N ILE A 7 -8.24 -9.47 19.37
CA ILE A 7 -7.17 -8.99 18.50
C ILE A 7 -7.17 -7.47 18.57
N LEU A 8 -6.00 -6.87 18.81
CA LEU A 8 -5.75 -5.44 18.63
C LEU A 8 -5.04 -5.24 17.29
N PHE A 9 -5.67 -4.52 16.36
CA PHE A 9 -5.10 -4.23 15.04
C PHE A 9 -4.79 -2.74 14.93
N ILE A 10 -3.51 -2.39 14.80
CA ILE A 10 -3.01 -1.01 14.69
C ILE A 10 -2.76 -0.70 13.22
N MET A 11 -3.40 0.34 12.70
CA MET A 11 -3.43 0.65 11.27
C MET A 11 -3.06 2.11 10.97
N PRO A 12 -2.30 2.40 9.88
CA PRO A 12 -1.98 3.76 9.48
C PRO A 12 -3.15 4.50 8.81
N ARG A 13 -4.29 3.80 8.61
CA ARG A 13 -5.54 4.32 8.01
C ARG A 13 -6.73 3.45 8.39
N LEU A 14 -7.96 3.95 8.22
CA LEU A 14 -9.14 3.10 8.37
C LEU A 14 -9.23 2.04 7.27
N PRO A 15 -9.70 0.82 7.59
CA PRO A 15 -9.91 -0.22 6.58
C PRO A 15 -11.18 0.00 5.74
N PHE A 16 -12.00 0.98 6.07
CA PHE A 16 -13.26 1.29 5.38
C PHE A 16 -13.35 2.78 5.00
N PRO A 17 -14.11 3.13 3.94
CA PRO A 17 -14.65 2.22 2.94
C PRO A 17 -13.52 1.50 2.17
N ALA A 18 -13.80 0.31 1.64
CA ALA A 18 -12.86 -0.52 0.88
C ALA A 18 -12.62 0.09 -0.53
N SER A 19 -11.96 1.24 -0.58
CA SER A 19 -11.81 2.08 -1.79
C SER A 19 -10.44 2.00 -2.47
N SER A 20 -9.54 1.17 -1.96
CA SER A 20 -8.19 0.95 -2.53
C SER A 20 -7.70 -0.44 -2.16
N GLY A 21 -6.74 -0.98 -2.92
CA GLY A 21 -6.28 -2.36 -2.73
C GLY A 21 -5.95 -2.71 -1.27
N ARG A 22 -5.14 -1.89 -0.56
CA ARG A 22 -4.82 -2.18 0.85
C ARG A 22 -6.02 -2.02 1.78
N LYS A 23 -6.87 -1.00 1.60
CA LYS A 23 -8.09 -0.85 2.41
C LYS A 23 -9.03 -2.05 2.21
N THR A 24 -9.16 -2.54 0.99
CA THR A 24 -9.96 -3.73 0.67
C THR A 24 -9.42 -4.97 1.40
N SER A 25 -8.11 -5.22 1.34
CA SER A 25 -7.49 -6.34 2.05
C SER A 25 -7.72 -6.25 3.57
N LEU A 26 -7.47 -5.08 4.17
CA LEU A 26 -7.68 -4.87 5.60
C LEU A 26 -9.14 -5.01 6.02
N TYR A 27 -10.08 -4.53 5.19
CA TYR A 27 -11.52 -4.69 5.41
C TYR A 27 -11.90 -6.18 5.49
N HIS A 28 -11.45 -6.97 4.53
CA HIS A 28 -11.74 -8.40 4.50
C HIS A 28 -11.00 -9.17 5.61
N TYR A 29 -9.77 -8.79 5.96
CA TYR A 29 -9.08 -9.37 7.12
C TYR A 29 -9.88 -9.12 8.41
N CYS A 30 -10.33 -7.90 8.64
CA CYS A 30 -11.16 -7.58 9.79
C CYS A 30 -12.46 -8.39 9.81
N ARG A 31 -13.13 -8.50 8.67
CA ARG A 31 -14.37 -9.27 8.54
C ARG A 31 -14.14 -10.75 8.86
N ILE A 32 -13.16 -11.39 8.21
CA ILE A 32 -12.85 -12.81 8.40
C ILE A 32 -12.44 -13.10 9.85
N LEU A 33 -11.56 -12.28 10.43
CA LEU A 33 -11.14 -12.43 11.83
C LEU A 33 -12.32 -12.37 12.80
N SER A 34 -13.28 -11.50 12.54
CA SER A 34 -14.43 -11.30 13.41
C SER A 34 -15.58 -12.28 13.12
N GLU A 35 -16.06 -12.36 11.88
CA GLU A 35 -17.28 -13.10 11.52
C GLU A 35 -17.02 -14.59 11.36
N GLU A 36 -15.89 -14.97 10.74
CA GLU A 36 -15.61 -16.38 10.44
C GLU A 36 -14.80 -17.05 11.53
N LEU A 37 -13.79 -16.34 12.10
CA LEU A 37 -12.91 -16.89 13.11
C LEU A 37 -13.33 -16.54 14.55
N GLY A 38 -14.35 -15.70 14.73
CA GLY A 38 -14.98 -15.40 16.01
C GLY A 38 -14.12 -14.58 16.98
N TYR A 39 -13.12 -13.84 16.48
CA TYR A 39 -12.32 -12.95 17.33
C TYR A 39 -13.08 -11.65 17.65
N ARG A 40 -12.90 -11.15 18.87
CA ARG A 40 -13.25 -9.79 19.22
C ARG A 40 -12.20 -8.84 18.64
N LEU A 41 -12.62 -7.92 17.77
CA LEU A 41 -11.72 -7.06 17.01
C LEU A 41 -11.74 -5.62 17.54
N VAL A 42 -10.59 -5.20 18.07
CA VAL A 42 -10.31 -3.81 18.46
C VAL A 42 -9.38 -3.22 17.40
N VAL A 43 -9.83 -2.18 16.72
CA VAL A 43 -9.03 -1.47 15.69
C VAL A 43 -8.60 -0.12 16.25
N ALA A 44 -7.29 0.15 16.22
CA ALA A 44 -6.69 1.43 16.52
C ALA A 44 -6.08 2.02 15.24
N ALA A 45 -6.65 3.09 14.70
CA ALA A 45 -6.26 3.58 13.37
C ALA A 45 -6.06 5.10 13.34
N PHE A 46 -5.12 5.53 12.49
CA PHE A 46 -5.02 6.93 12.10
C PHE A 46 -6.04 7.25 11.01
N LEU A 47 -6.51 8.49 10.94
CA LEU A 47 -7.44 8.92 9.89
C LEU A 47 -6.70 9.56 8.72
N GLU A 48 -7.09 9.22 7.50
CA GLU A 48 -6.82 10.04 6.31
C GLU A 48 -7.89 11.14 6.19
N SER A 49 -7.68 12.13 5.33
CA SER A 49 -8.60 13.28 5.20
C SER A 49 -10.00 12.91 4.71
N SER A 50 -10.13 11.79 4.04
CA SER A 50 -11.39 11.25 3.50
C SER A 50 -12.05 10.21 4.39
N ASP A 51 -11.43 9.85 5.51
CA ASP A 51 -11.94 8.79 6.38
C ASP A 51 -13.05 9.31 7.31
N ASP A 52 -14.10 8.52 7.41
CA ASP A 52 -15.23 8.78 8.31
C ASP A 52 -15.38 7.62 9.32
N PRO A 53 -14.93 7.81 10.58
CA PRO A 53 -15.01 6.76 11.59
C PRO A 53 -16.44 6.40 12.02
N THR A 54 -17.44 7.22 11.67
CA THR A 54 -18.85 6.94 12.00
C THR A 54 -19.42 5.80 11.15
N GLN A 55 -18.82 5.51 9.99
CA GLN A 55 -19.19 4.41 9.11
C GLN A 55 -18.55 3.06 9.52
N LYS A 56 -18.23 2.91 10.80
CA LYS A 56 -17.64 1.69 11.35
C LYS A 56 -18.52 0.47 11.06
N PRO A 57 -17.98 -0.59 10.37
CA PRO A 57 -18.69 -1.85 10.18
C PRO A 57 -18.97 -2.57 11.50
N GLU A 58 -20.06 -3.35 11.56
CA GLU A 58 -20.49 -4.08 12.76
C GLU A 58 -19.47 -5.12 13.23
N PHE A 59 -18.73 -5.73 12.31
CA PHE A 59 -17.69 -6.72 12.63
C PHE A 59 -16.47 -6.13 13.36
N ILE A 60 -16.29 -4.81 13.39
CA ILE A 60 -15.30 -4.14 14.24
C ILE A 60 -15.98 -3.83 15.58
N ASP A 61 -15.62 -4.57 16.63
CA ASP A 61 -16.25 -4.41 17.95
C ASP A 61 -15.93 -3.03 18.56
N LYS A 62 -14.68 -2.59 18.44
CA LYS A 62 -14.24 -1.29 18.97
C LYS A 62 -13.30 -0.61 17.99
N LEU A 63 -13.53 0.68 17.74
CA LEU A 63 -12.68 1.54 16.93
C LEU A 63 -12.11 2.67 17.80
N ILE A 64 -10.81 2.86 17.74
CA ILE A 64 -10.08 3.94 18.40
C ILE A 64 -9.35 4.76 17.34
N VAL A 65 -9.60 6.05 17.32
CA VAL A 65 -8.87 6.98 16.44
C VAL A 65 -7.59 7.42 17.15
N LEU A 66 -6.46 7.12 16.54
CA LEU A 66 -5.15 7.49 17.06
C LEU A 66 -4.78 8.93 16.66
N PRO A 67 -4.24 9.73 17.60
CA PRO A 67 -3.82 11.10 17.33
C PRO A 67 -2.53 11.11 16.48
N LYS A 68 -2.56 11.87 15.38
CA LYS A 68 -1.34 12.14 14.60
C LYS A 68 -0.50 13.20 15.33
N ALA A 69 0.81 13.00 15.36
CA ALA A 69 1.73 14.04 15.79
C ALA A 69 1.59 15.30 14.91
N SER A 70 1.85 16.48 15.48
CA SER A 70 1.81 17.74 14.73
C SER A 70 2.78 17.71 13.53
N ALA A 71 2.51 18.50 12.50
CA ALA A 71 3.40 18.56 11.33
C ALA A 71 4.83 18.94 11.74
N LYS A 72 4.99 19.86 12.70
CA LYS A 72 6.29 20.26 13.24
C LYS A 72 7.00 19.08 13.95
N SER A 73 6.31 18.34 14.79
CA SER A 73 6.85 17.17 15.49
C SER A 73 7.28 16.08 14.50
N ARG A 74 6.50 15.82 13.46
CA ARG A 74 6.85 14.85 12.41
C ARG A 74 8.10 15.25 11.64
N ILE A 75 8.23 16.54 11.26
CA ILE A 75 9.44 17.06 10.59
C ILE A 75 10.66 16.88 11.50
N LEU A 76 10.56 17.28 12.77
CA LEU A 76 11.64 17.13 13.73
C LEU A 76 12.02 15.65 13.92
N GLY A 77 11.04 14.74 14.01
CA GLY A 77 11.27 13.30 14.08
C GLY A 77 12.02 12.79 12.85
N ILE A 78 11.60 13.14 11.64
CA ILE A 78 12.31 12.75 10.41
C ILE A 78 13.75 13.26 10.41
N VAL A 79 13.95 14.55 10.71
CA VAL A 79 15.30 15.14 10.72
C VAL A 79 16.17 14.46 11.77
N LYS A 80 15.67 14.29 12.99
CA LYS A 80 16.42 13.65 14.08
C LYS A 80 16.69 12.17 13.80
N ASP A 81 15.64 11.39 13.60
CA ASP A 81 15.73 9.93 13.65
C ASP A 81 16.18 9.33 12.31
N SER A 82 15.78 9.95 11.17
CA SER A 82 16.09 9.41 9.84
C SER A 82 17.34 10.05 9.21
N ILE A 83 17.60 11.34 9.45
CA ILE A 83 18.69 12.06 8.77
C ILE A 83 19.93 12.18 9.66
N ILE A 84 19.78 12.51 10.93
CA ILE A 84 20.93 12.73 11.85
C ILE A 84 21.38 11.42 12.49
N LEU A 85 20.45 10.70 13.12
CA LEU A 85 20.78 9.49 13.88
C LEU A 85 20.84 8.23 13.01
N HIS A 86 20.22 8.22 11.83
CA HIS A 86 20.09 7.06 10.95
C HIS A 86 19.51 5.82 11.68
N GLU A 87 18.53 6.04 12.56
CA GLU A 87 17.93 4.98 13.38
C GLU A 87 16.62 4.46 12.80
N LYS A 88 15.72 5.36 12.36
CA LYS A 88 14.39 5.01 11.89
C LYS A 88 14.14 5.48 10.46
N PRO A 89 13.46 4.66 9.63
CA PRO A 89 12.98 5.09 8.32
C PRO A 89 12.03 6.28 8.43
N MET A 90 12.01 7.15 7.41
CA MET A 90 11.06 8.27 7.35
C MET A 90 9.61 7.79 7.43
N GLN A 91 9.30 6.62 6.81
CA GLN A 91 7.96 6.02 6.87
C GLN A 91 7.52 5.72 8.31
N VAL A 92 8.45 5.31 9.19
CA VAL A 92 8.18 5.07 10.60
C VAL A 92 8.11 6.40 11.38
N ALA A 93 9.13 7.27 11.23
CA ALA A 93 9.20 8.55 11.92
C ALA A 93 7.99 9.46 11.61
N LEU A 94 7.47 9.41 10.37
CA LEU A 94 6.31 10.18 9.92
C LEU A 94 5.00 9.81 10.64
N TYR A 95 4.86 8.54 11.02
CA TYR A 95 3.65 8.02 11.68
C TYR A 95 3.82 7.90 13.21
N TRP A 96 5.02 8.14 13.74
CA TRP A 96 5.25 8.08 15.17
C TRP A 96 4.59 9.23 15.92
N SER A 97 3.83 8.89 16.97
CA SER A 97 3.22 9.82 17.91
C SER A 97 3.31 9.25 19.32
N PRO A 98 3.98 9.93 20.27
CA PRO A 98 4.03 9.49 21.67
C PRO A 98 2.65 9.34 22.31
N GLU A 99 1.71 10.25 21.97
CA GLU A 99 0.33 10.19 22.44
C GLU A 99 -0.39 8.95 21.93
N ALA A 100 -0.21 8.63 20.63
CA ALA A 100 -0.77 7.40 20.07
C ALA A 100 -0.17 6.15 20.72
N LYS A 101 1.17 6.13 21.00
CA LYS A 101 1.80 5.01 21.70
C LYS A 101 1.20 4.81 23.09
N LYS A 102 1.03 5.89 23.85
CA LYS A 102 0.38 5.82 25.17
C LYS A 102 -1.03 5.25 25.08
N MET A 103 -1.84 5.70 24.09
CA MET A 103 -3.18 5.14 23.89
C MET A 103 -3.17 3.66 23.52
N VAL A 104 -2.19 3.23 22.71
CA VAL A 104 -2.02 1.81 22.36
C VAL A 104 -1.66 0.99 23.60
N ASP A 105 -0.74 1.48 24.45
CA ASP A 105 -0.36 0.81 25.70
C ASP A 105 -1.55 0.68 26.66
N GLU A 106 -2.31 1.75 26.83
CA GLU A 106 -3.56 1.73 27.64
C GLU A 106 -4.60 0.75 27.07
N LEU A 107 -4.68 0.61 25.72
CA LEU A 107 -5.54 -0.38 25.09
C LEU A 107 -5.08 -1.82 25.36
N VAL A 108 -3.79 -2.06 25.31
CA VAL A 108 -3.22 -3.38 25.62
C VAL A 108 -3.51 -3.77 27.06
N GLU A 109 -3.29 -2.85 28.00
CA GLU A 109 -3.60 -3.07 29.42
C GLU A 109 -5.10 -3.30 29.70
N LYS A 110 -5.97 -2.62 28.96
CA LYS A 110 -7.42 -2.71 29.17
C LYS A 110 -8.06 -3.93 28.48
N GLU A 111 -7.65 -4.21 27.24
CA GLU A 111 -8.31 -5.19 26.39
C GLU A 111 -7.64 -6.57 26.46
N HIS A 112 -6.44 -6.67 27.04
CA HIS A 112 -5.63 -7.89 27.15
C HIS A 112 -5.63 -8.71 25.84
N PRO A 113 -5.21 -8.11 24.70
CA PRO A 113 -5.32 -8.76 23.41
C PRO A 113 -4.40 -9.98 23.36
N LYS A 114 -4.92 -11.12 22.86
CA LYS A 114 -4.10 -12.31 22.61
C LYS A 114 -3.13 -12.08 21.47
N TYR A 115 -3.54 -11.33 20.44
CA TYR A 115 -2.76 -11.00 19.27
C TYR A 115 -2.76 -9.49 19.07
N VAL A 116 -1.59 -8.95 18.75
CA VAL A 116 -1.43 -7.55 18.38
C VAL A 116 -0.82 -7.49 16.98
N ILE A 117 -1.52 -6.83 16.04
CA ILE A 117 -1.11 -6.74 14.65
C ILE A 117 -0.78 -5.30 14.32
N GLY A 118 0.40 -5.05 13.76
CA GLY A 118 0.79 -3.75 13.20
C GLY A 118 0.77 -3.78 11.67
N ASP A 119 -0.07 -2.94 11.05
CA ASP A 119 -0.19 -2.86 9.60
C ASP A 119 0.91 -1.99 8.99
N MET A 120 1.67 -2.54 8.07
CA MET A 120 2.82 -1.93 7.40
C MET A 120 3.90 -1.45 8.39
N VAL A 121 5.08 -1.15 7.92
CA VAL A 121 6.18 -0.57 8.74
C VAL A 121 5.77 0.67 9.53
N ARG A 122 4.72 1.37 9.09
CA ARG A 122 4.21 2.61 9.70
C ARG A 122 3.58 2.40 11.08
N SER A 123 3.06 1.21 11.35
CA SER A 123 2.38 0.89 12.61
C SER A 123 3.14 -0.13 13.45
N THR A 124 4.16 -0.80 12.90
CA THR A 124 4.90 -1.84 13.63
C THR A 124 5.73 -1.29 14.78
N GLU A 125 6.09 -0.01 14.77
CA GLU A 125 6.78 0.62 15.90
C GLU A 125 5.92 0.66 17.17
N TYR A 126 4.59 0.69 17.04
CA TYR A 126 3.67 0.69 18.17
C TYR A 126 3.56 -0.66 18.88
N ILE A 127 3.95 -1.75 18.21
CA ILE A 127 3.88 -3.11 18.77
C ILE A 127 5.23 -3.62 19.28
N ARG A 128 6.31 -2.86 19.10
CA ARG A 128 7.70 -3.28 19.38
C ARG A 128 7.88 -3.85 20.78
N ASP A 129 7.36 -3.17 21.79
CA ASP A 129 7.58 -3.45 23.21
C ASP A 129 6.35 -4.06 23.90
N ILE A 130 5.34 -4.50 23.16
CA ILE A 130 4.13 -5.09 23.72
C ILE A 130 4.38 -6.54 24.08
N ASP A 131 4.00 -6.93 25.31
CA ASP A 131 4.02 -8.32 25.78
C ASP A 131 2.74 -9.06 25.38
N SER A 132 2.69 -9.46 24.12
CA SER A 132 1.61 -10.26 23.50
C SER A 132 2.16 -10.98 22.28
N PHE A 133 1.38 -11.83 21.65
CA PHE A 133 1.77 -12.41 20.36
C PHE A 133 1.68 -11.34 19.26
N ARG A 134 2.84 -10.83 18.83
CA ARG A 134 2.95 -9.71 17.87
C ARG A 134 3.08 -10.22 16.45
N ILE A 135 2.31 -9.60 15.57
CA ILE A 135 2.31 -9.88 14.14
C ILE A 135 2.62 -8.58 13.40
N ALA A 136 3.72 -8.56 12.65
CA ALA A 136 4.01 -7.48 11.73
C ALA A 136 3.42 -7.80 10.35
N ASP A 137 2.30 -7.21 10.00
CA ASP A 137 1.73 -7.33 8.66
C ASP A 137 2.39 -6.28 7.74
N LEU A 138 3.49 -6.65 7.11
CA LEU A 138 4.27 -5.74 6.28
C LEU A 138 3.67 -5.51 4.89
N ASP A 139 2.70 -6.34 4.47
CA ASP A 139 2.09 -6.32 3.12
C ASP A 139 3.10 -6.69 2.03
N ASP A 140 4.03 -5.80 1.73
CA ASP A 140 5.19 -6.03 0.85
C ASP A 140 6.47 -5.47 1.48
N ARG A 141 7.62 -5.87 0.93
CA ARG A 141 8.90 -5.29 1.32
C ARG A 141 9.08 -3.91 0.70
N ILE A 142 8.74 -2.87 1.48
CA ILE A 142 8.86 -1.47 1.01
C ILE A 142 10.30 -1.13 0.63
N SER A 143 11.29 -1.65 1.37
CA SER A 143 12.71 -1.50 1.04
C SER A 143 13.02 -2.00 -0.37
N LEU A 144 12.55 -3.20 -0.71
CA LEU A 144 12.75 -3.83 -2.01
C LEU A 144 12.01 -3.06 -3.12
N ARG A 145 10.80 -2.60 -2.86
CA ARG A 145 10.03 -1.76 -3.80
C ARG A 145 10.76 -0.47 -4.12
N TYR A 146 11.27 0.23 -3.11
CA TYR A 146 12.02 1.47 -3.28
C TYR A 146 13.35 1.25 -3.97
N LYS A 147 14.05 0.15 -3.68
CA LYS A 147 15.29 -0.23 -4.37
C LYS A 147 15.04 -0.46 -5.86
N ARG A 148 14.03 -1.25 -6.21
CA ARG A 148 13.64 -1.48 -7.61
C ARG A 148 13.21 -0.19 -8.32
N GLN A 149 12.58 0.73 -7.61
CA GLN A 149 12.22 2.04 -8.16
C GLN A 149 13.47 2.90 -8.43
N LEU A 150 14.47 2.88 -7.53
CA LEU A 150 15.75 3.55 -7.76
C LEU A 150 16.46 3.05 -9.01
N ASP A 151 16.35 1.75 -9.30
CA ASP A 151 17.03 1.14 -10.44
C ASP A 151 16.30 1.41 -11.78
N ASN A 152 14.98 1.63 -11.76
CA ASN A 152 14.15 1.67 -12.98
C ASN A 152 13.51 3.02 -13.27
N ASP A 153 13.21 3.85 -12.27
CA ASP A 153 12.50 5.12 -12.47
C ASP A 153 12.93 6.17 -11.43
N ILE A 154 14.09 6.75 -11.69
CA ILE A 154 14.67 7.79 -10.81
C ILE A 154 13.83 9.07 -10.81
N ASP A 155 13.24 9.44 -11.93
CA ASP A 155 12.56 10.73 -12.10
C ASP A 155 11.16 10.71 -11.44
N GLY A 156 10.45 9.59 -11.50
CA GLY A 156 9.16 9.40 -10.85
C GLY A 156 9.21 9.16 -9.33
N ILE A 157 10.41 9.08 -8.72
CA ILE A 157 10.55 8.86 -7.28
C ILE A 157 10.03 10.06 -6.46
N ASN A 158 9.16 9.78 -5.50
CA ASN A 158 8.79 10.69 -4.43
C ASN A 158 9.00 10.00 -3.06
N PRO A 159 10.18 10.14 -2.42
CA PRO A 159 10.47 9.51 -1.14
C PRO A 159 9.63 10.08 0.02
N TYR A 160 9.05 11.24 -0.17
CA TYR A 160 8.31 11.96 0.86
C TYR A 160 6.81 11.66 0.86
N GLY A 161 6.30 10.97 -0.18
CA GLY A 161 4.87 10.68 -0.33
C GLY A 161 3.98 11.93 -0.22
N ALA A 162 2.82 11.79 0.42
CA ALA A 162 1.90 12.90 0.64
C ALA A 162 2.45 14.00 1.55
N PHE A 163 3.47 13.71 2.38
CA PHE A 163 4.11 14.70 3.24
C PHE A 163 4.71 15.87 2.45
N LEU A 164 5.20 15.63 1.24
CA LEU A 164 5.73 16.67 0.35
C LEU A 164 4.76 17.85 0.18
N TYR A 165 3.46 17.59 0.17
CA TYR A 165 2.43 18.62 -0.04
C TYR A 165 2.12 19.43 1.22
N THR A 166 2.63 19.03 2.38
CA THR A 166 2.47 19.74 3.66
C THR A 166 3.56 20.78 3.91
N VAL A 167 4.64 20.78 3.09
CA VAL A 167 5.75 21.74 3.23
C VAL A 167 5.59 22.93 2.27
N PRO A 168 6.17 24.12 2.63
CA PRO A 168 6.14 25.30 1.77
C PRO A 168 6.72 25.04 0.37
N LYS A 169 6.19 25.72 -0.66
CA LYS A 169 6.57 25.49 -2.07
C LYS A 169 8.08 25.58 -2.32
N VAL A 170 8.76 26.55 -1.69
CA VAL A 170 10.22 26.74 -1.84
C VAL A 170 10.99 25.55 -1.31
N LEU A 171 10.66 25.09 -0.11
CA LEU A 171 11.29 23.90 0.50
C LEU A 171 11.02 22.64 -0.31
N ARG A 172 9.79 22.51 -0.84
CA ARG A 172 9.42 21.42 -1.74
C ARG A 172 10.29 21.37 -2.99
N ALA A 173 10.54 22.53 -3.62
CA ALA A 173 11.41 22.61 -4.80
C ALA A 173 12.82 22.12 -4.49
N ILE A 174 13.38 22.48 -3.33
CA ILE A 174 14.69 22.02 -2.86
C ILE A 174 14.68 20.51 -2.62
N MET A 175 13.66 19.98 -1.94
CA MET A 175 13.53 18.55 -1.65
C MET A 175 13.44 17.69 -2.92
N LEU A 176 12.94 18.23 -4.01
CA LEU A 176 12.78 17.53 -5.29
C LEU A 176 14.03 17.63 -6.19
N VAL A 177 15.07 18.36 -5.79
CA VAL A 177 16.34 18.39 -6.55
C VAL A 177 16.92 16.97 -6.64
N LYS A 178 17.20 16.50 -7.86
CA LYS A 178 17.55 15.10 -8.16
C LYS A 178 18.61 14.50 -7.24
N PRO A 179 19.81 15.12 -7.02
CA PRO A 179 20.82 14.53 -6.16
C PRO A 179 20.36 14.40 -4.70
N LEU A 180 19.61 15.38 -4.16
CA LEU A 180 19.09 15.31 -2.80
C LEU A 180 18.02 14.22 -2.67
N LYS A 181 17.09 14.17 -3.63
CA LYS A 181 16.05 13.14 -3.70
C LYS A 181 16.65 11.72 -3.73
N LEU A 182 17.71 11.52 -4.52
CA LEU A 182 18.41 10.23 -4.59
C LEU A 182 19.13 9.88 -3.29
N ALA A 183 19.82 10.84 -2.66
CA ALA A 183 20.49 10.61 -1.39
C ALA A 183 19.49 10.22 -0.29
N VAL A 184 18.38 10.95 -0.20
CA VAL A 184 17.29 10.64 0.75
C VAL A 184 16.69 9.27 0.48
N MET A 185 16.45 8.91 -0.78
CA MET A 185 15.86 7.61 -1.11
C MET A 185 16.80 6.44 -0.82
N LYS A 186 18.10 6.58 -1.11
CA LYS A 186 19.10 5.57 -0.77
C LYS A 186 19.21 5.36 0.75
N ASN A 187 19.21 6.45 1.51
CA ASN A 187 19.19 6.38 2.97
C ASN A 187 17.91 5.68 3.47
N GLU A 188 16.75 6.04 2.93
CA GLU A 188 15.47 5.42 3.30
C GLU A 188 15.44 3.92 3.00
N VAL A 189 15.96 3.49 1.85
CA VAL A 189 16.09 2.06 1.52
C VAL A 189 16.92 1.33 2.56
N ALA A 190 18.11 1.86 2.89
CA ALA A 190 19.00 1.24 3.88
C ALA A 190 18.35 1.14 5.27
N LEU A 191 17.67 2.21 5.70
CA LEU A 191 16.96 2.23 6.98
C LEU A 191 15.76 1.28 6.99
N LEU A 192 15.01 1.18 5.89
CA LEU A 192 13.90 0.24 5.78
C LEU A 192 14.38 -1.20 5.80
N GLU A 193 15.44 -1.55 5.06
CA GLU A 193 16.01 -2.91 5.08
C GLU A 193 16.44 -3.33 6.50
N LYS A 194 17.07 -2.42 7.24
CA LYS A 194 17.44 -2.65 8.63
C LYS A 194 16.21 -2.83 9.51
N TYR A 195 15.26 -1.90 9.41
CA TYR A 195 14.05 -1.86 10.24
C TYR A 195 13.14 -3.07 9.99
N GLU A 196 12.91 -3.45 8.73
CA GLU A 196 12.12 -4.64 8.39
C GLU A 196 12.72 -5.90 9.04
N LYS A 197 14.06 -6.06 9.00
CA LYS A 197 14.74 -7.18 9.65
C LYS A 197 14.60 -7.16 11.18
N GLU A 198 14.78 -6.01 11.80
CA GLU A 198 14.60 -5.85 13.25
C GLU A 198 13.18 -6.24 13.68
N ILE A 199 12.16 -5.71 13.00
CA ILE A 199 10.76 -6.04 13.29
C ILE A 199 10.49 -7.52 13.07
N GLY A 200 11.00 -8.12 11.99
CA GLY A 200 10.89 -9.55 11.73
C GLY A 200 11.54 -10.43 12.80
N GLN A 201 12.63 -9.96 13.41
CA GLN A 201 13.29 -10.68 14.51
C GLN A 201 12.50 -10.63 15.81
N ILE A 202 11.96 -9.47 16.17
CA ILE A 202 11.28 -9.25 17.46
C ILE A 202 9.81 -9.71 17.46
N CYS A 203 9.12 -9.70 16.32
CA CYS A 203 7.75 -10.20 16.23
C CYS A 203 7.71 -11.73 16.13
N GLU A 204 6.64 -12.32 16.61
CA GLU A 204 6.42 -13.76 16.56
C GLU A 204 6.10 -14.23 15.14
N LYS A 205 5.43 -13.39 14.34
CA LYS A 205 5.17 -13.61 12.92
C LYS A 205 5.28 -12.31 12.11
N THR A 206 5.69 -12.49 10.86
CA THR A 206 5.69 -11.41 9.83
C THR A 206 4.85 -11.88 8.65
N VAL A 207 3.97 -11.02 8.15
CA VAL A 207 3.06 -11.35 7.05
C VAL A 207 3.43 -10.56 5.80
N PHE A 208 3.47 -11.25 4.67
CA PHE A 208 3.63 -10.69 3.32
C PHE A 208 2.51 -11.17 2.42
N VAL A 209 2.18 -10.43 1.37
CA VAL A 209 1.19 -10.90 0.38
C VAL A 209 1.81 -11.87 -0.64
N ALA A 210 3.12 -11.84 -0.84
CA ALA A 210 3.82 -12.66 -1.83
C ALA A 210 4.62 -13.77 -1.14
N GLU A 211 4.40 -15.02 -1.55
CA GLU A 211 5.14 -16.20 -1.04
C GLU A 211 6.66 -16.06 -1.23
N LYS A 212 7.06 -15.53 -2.38
CA LYS A 212 8.48 -15.30 -2.68
C LYS A 212 9.11 -14.34 -1.68
N GLU A 213 8.43 -13.24 -1.33
CA GLU A 213 8.97 -12.26 -0.37
C GLU A 213 9.05 -12.84 1.04
N ALA A 214 8.05 -13.62 1.47
CA ALA A 214 8.08 -14.34 2.75
C ALA A 214 9.24 -15.35 2.80
N TYR A 215 9.42 -16.14 1.73
CA TYR A 215 10.51 -17.10 1.63
C TYR A 215 11.89 -16.41 1.69
N GLU A 216 12.12 -15.41 0.85
CA GLU A 216 13.39 -14.65 0.81
C GLU A 216 13.69 -14.00 2.17
N PHE A 217 12.66 -13.46 2.84
CA PHE A 217 12.80 -12.84 4.16
C PHE A 217 13.19 -13.86 5.24
N ASN A 218 12.59 -15.05 5.23
CA ASN A 218 12.97 -16.16 6.12
C ASN A 218 14.44 -16.59 5.92
N GLN A 219 14.90 -16.64 4.66
CA GLN A 219 16.30 -16.95 4.36
C GLN A 219 17.25 -15.87 4.91
N GLU A 220 16.89 -14.58 4.75
CA GLU A 220 17.68 -13.47 5.27
C GLU A 220 17.76 -13.45 6.80
N LEU A 221 16.66 -13.76 7.49
CA LEU A 221 16.59 -13.82 8.96
C LEU A 221 17.13 -15.12 9.53
N LYS A 222 17.27 -16.16 8.72
CA LYS A 222 17.55 -17.55 9.15
C LYS A 222 16.53 -18.04 10.19
N GLN A 223 15.26 -17.69 10.00
CA GLN A 223 14.12 -18.00 10.87
C GLN A 223 12.90 -18.32 10.01
N ASP A 224 11.96 -19.10 10.54
CA ASP A 224 10.68 -19.44 9.89
C ASP A 224 9.53 -18.67 10.56
N LYS A 225 9.58 -17.34 10.47
CA LYS A 225 8.58 -16.44 11.04
C LYS A 225 7.74 -15.74 10.01
N ALA A 226 8.27 -15.52 8.80
CA ALA A 226 7.53 -14.89 7.73
C ALA A 226 6.61 -15.90 7.04
N VAL A 227 5.36 -15.50 6.86
CA VAL A 227 4.32 -16.28 6.18
C VAL A 227 3.69 -15.43 5.08
N ALA A 228 3.20 -16.09 4.03
CA ALA A 228 2.42 -15.41 3.02
C ALA A 228 0.92 -15.52 3.33
N VAL A 229 0.23 -14.39 3.23
CA VAL A 229 -1.23 -14.31 3.18
C VAL A 229 -1.58 -13.58 1.89
N PRO A 230 -1.74 -14.32 0.77
CA PRO A 230 -2.04 -13.71 -0.52
C PRO A 230 -3.34 -12.93 -0.49
N ILE A 231 -3.36 -11.84 -1.25
CA ILE A 231 -4.61 -11.11 -1.49
C ILE A 231 -5.53 -11.96 -2.36
N GLY A 232 -6.81 -11.90 -2.08
CA GLY A 232 -7.87 -12.50 -2.88
C GLY A 232 -8.61 -11.46 -3.74
N VAL A 233 -9.59 -11.93 -4.47
CA VAL A 233 -10.58 -11.13 -5.17
C VAL A 233 -11.97 -11.62 -4.77
N ASP A 234 -12.93 -10.71 -4.73
CA ASP A 234 -14.33 -11.05 -4.52
C ASP A 234 -14.89 -11.67 -5.79
N VAL A 235 -14.99 -13.01 -5.81
CA VAL A 235 -15.46 -13.78 -6.98
C VAL A 235 -16.95 -13.61 -7.26
N ASP A 236 -17.74 -13.17 -6.25
CA ASP A 236 -19.15 -12.86 -6.43
C ASP A 236 -19.34 -11.49 -7.08
N TYR A 237 -18.40 -10.57 -6.84
CA TYR A 237 -18.36 -9.28 -7.51
C TYR A 237 -17.69 -9.39 -8.89
N PHE A 238 -16.50 -10.00 -8.99
CA PHE A 238 -15.76 -10.23 -10.24
C PHE A 238 -16.08 -11.59 -10.85
N TYR A 239 -17.38 -11.92 -10.97
CA TYR A 239 -17.79 -13.13 -11.66
C TYR A 239 -17.59 -13.01 -13.16
N TYR A 240 -17.39 -14.13 -13.84
CA TYR A 240 -17.27 -14.17 -15.29
C TYR A 240 -18.51 -13.58 -15.98
N ARG A 241 -18.29 -12.65 -16.88
CA ARG A 241 -19.31 -12.10 -17.78
C ARG A 241 -18.90 -12.33 -19.23
N GLU A 242 -19.87 -12.59 -20.08
CA GLU A 242 -19.61 -12.71 -21.51
C GLU A 242 -18.97 -11.43 -22.05
N PRO A 243 -17.81 -11.53 -22.74
CA PRO A 243 -17.17 -10.36 -23.31
C PRO A 243 -18.04 -9.64 -24.32
N LYS A 244 -18.21 -8.34 -24.16
CA LYS A 244 -18.90 -7.45 -25.09
C LYS A 244 -17.93 -6.78 -26.07
N ALA A 245 -16.79 -7.39 -26.29
CA ALA A 245 -15.70 -6.84 -27.10
C ALA A 245 -16.04 -6.88 -28.58
N THR A 246 -16.48 -5.77 -29.13
CA THR A 246 -16.73 -5.58 -30.59
C THR A 246 -15.51 -4.99 -31.31
N LYS A 247 -14.54 -4.43 -30.56
CA LYS A 247 -13.32 -3.79 -31.05
C LYS A 247 -12.09 -4.49 -30.47
N ASN A 248 -10.91 -4.26 -31.06
CA ASN A 248 -9.64 -4.76 -30.55
C ASN A 248 -9.13 -3.86 -29.41
N ILE A 249 -9.75 -3.98 -28.23
CA ILE A 249 -9.39 -3.19 -27.05
C ILE A 249 -8.47 -4.00 -26.16
N VAL A 250 -7.32 -3.40 -25.81
CA VAL A 250 -6.39 -3.86 -24.79
C VAL A 250 -6.60 -3.00 -23.55
N GLY A 251 -6.95 -3.61 -22.41
CA GLY A 251 -7.27 -2.91 -21.17
C GLY A 251 -6.10 -2.88 -20.18
N PHE A 252 -5.99 -1.79 -19.44
CA PHE A 252 -5.15 -1.67 -18.24
C PHE A 252 -5.97 -1.02 -17.12
N LEU A 253 -5.88 -1.52 -15.90
CA LEU A 253 -6.59 -0.99 -14.73
C LEU A 253 -5.60 -0.47 -13.68
N GLY A 254 -5.83 0.76 -13.19
CA GLY A 254 -5.06 1.29 -12.07
C GLY A 254 -5.22 2.79 -11.85
N ALA A 255 -4.89 3.26 -10.65
CA ALA A 255 -4.79 4.69 -10.36
C ALA A 255 -3.48 5.25 -10.95
N MET A 256 -3.57 6.21 -11.87
CA MET A 256 -2.41 6.81 -12.54
C MET A 256 -1.57 7.71 -11.63
N SER A 257 -2.11 8.15 -10.50
CA SER A 257 -1.34 8.84 -9.45
C SER A 257 -0.26 7.95 -8.77
N VAL A 258 -0.29 6.64 -9.05
CA VAL A 258 0.69 5.68 -8.52
C VAL A 258 1.78 5.47 -9.56
N ALA A 259 3.03 5.80 -9.22
CA ALA A 259 4.17 5.86 -10.14
C ALA A 259 4.36 4.59 -11.00
N HIS A 260 4.26 3.40 -10.40
CA HIS A 260 4.41 2.16 -11.17
C HIS A 260 3.27 1.91 -12.17
N ASN A 261 2.05 2.43 -11.93
CA ASN A 261 0.96 2.33 -12.89
C ASN A 261 1.18 3.30 -14.07
N GLU A 262 1.54 4.55 -13.78
CA GLU A 262 1.85 5.53 -14.82
C GLU A 262 3.02 5.06 -15.68
N ASN A 263 4.08 4.52 -15.07
CA ASN A 263 5.22 3.95 -15.79
C ASN A 263 4.81 2.78 -16.70
N ALA A 264 3.99 1.86 -16.20
CA ALA A 264 3.49 0.74 -16.98
C ALA A 264 2.70 1.18 -18.22
N VAL A 265 1.85 2.22 -18.06
CA VAL A 265 1.09 2.80 -19.19
C VAL A 265 2.02 3.45 -20.20
N ARG A 266 2.99 4.26 -19.74
CA ARG A 266 4.00 4.87 -20.63
C ARG A 266 4.81 3.83 -21.38
N HIS A 267 5.30 2.80 -20.69
CA HIS A 267 6.04 1.68 -21.29
C HIS A 267 5.21 0.95 -22.35
N PHE A 268 3.93 0.66 -22.06
CA PHE A 268 3.05 0.04 -23.06
C PHE A 268 2.89 0.91 -24.29
N ILE A 269 2.63 2.20 -24.13
CA ILE A 269 2.41 3.15 -25.23
C ILE A 269 3.68 3.33 -26.08
N SER A 270 4.87 3.43 -25.44
CA SER A 270 6.11 3.70 -26.18
C SER A 270 6.74 2.46 -26.81
N GLU A 271 6.69 1.31 -26.14
CA GLU A 271 7.45 0.13 -26.54
C GLU A 271 6.57 -1.00 -27.12
N ILE A 272 5.36 -1.19 -26.58
CA ILE A 272 4.56 -2.36 -26.90
C ILE A 272 3.49 -2.03 -27.94
N LEU A 273 2.74 -0.96 -27.75
CA LEU A 273 1.62 -0.58 -28.64
C LEU A 273 2.05 -0.41 -30.11
N PRO A 274 3.20 0.20 -30.45
CA PRO A 274 3.63 0.30 -31.85
C PRO A 274 3.83 -1.07 -32.54
N ILE A 275 4.30 -2.07 -31.78
CA ILE A 275 4.49 -3.44 -32.28
C ILE A 275 3.12 -4.12 -32.50
N VAL A 276 2.17 -3.89 -31.58
CA VAL A 276 0.82 -4.42 -31.70
C VAL A 276 0.10 -3.83 -32.91
N LEU A 277 0.21 -2.52 -33.13
CA LEU A 277 -0.43 -1.82 -34.25
C LEU A 277 0.08 -2.26 -35.63
N GLN A 278 1.35 -2.73 -35.73
CA GLN A 278 1.85 -3.32 -36.97
C GLN A 278 1.10 -4.60 -37.37
N LYS A 279 0.55 -5.34 -36.41
CA LYS A 279 -0.17 -6.61 -36.64
C LYS A 279 -1.68 -6.45 -36.60
N VAL A 280 -2.18 -5.54 -35.76
CA VAL A 280 -3.60 -5.28 -35.53
C VAL A 280 -3.83 -3.76 -35.51
N PRO A 281 -3.92 -3.11 -36.69
CA PRO A 281 -3.90 -1.65 -36.81
C PRO A 281 -5.05 -0.91 -36.13
N ASP A 282 -6.15 -1.56 -35.86
CA ASP A 282 -7.36 -1.01 -35.21
C ASP A 282 -7.37 -1.20 -33.68
N THR A 283 -6.23 -1.59 -33.09
CA THR A 283 -6.11 -1.75 -31.64
C THR A 283 -6.24 -0.42 -30.92
N VAL A 284 -7.01 -0.44 -29.82
CA VAL A 284 -7.10 0.70 -28.88
C VAL A 284 -6.64 0.24 -27.50
N PHE A 285 -5.70 0.96 -26.93
CA PHE A 285 -5.27 0.78 -25.53
C PHE A 285 -6.15 1.63 -24.62
N MET A 286 -6.95 0.98 -23.79
CA MET A 286 -7.86 1.63 -22.84
C MET A 286 -7.30 1.57 -21.43
N VAL A 287 -7.01 2.73 -20.88
CA VAL A 287 -6.50 2.90 -19.50
C VAL A 287 -7.64 3.26 -18.58
N ILE A 288 -8.00 2.32 -17.70
CA ILE A 288 -9.14 2.43 -16.78
C ILE A 288 -8.61 2.90 -15.42
N GLY A 289 -9.08 4.08 -14.96
CA GLY A 289 -8.74 4.60 -13.63
C GLY A 289 -8.41 6.07 -13.59
N GLY A 290 -8.52 6.65 -12.40
CA GLY A 290 -8.31 8.09 -12.17
C GLY A 290 -6.86 8.49 -11.93
N GLY A 291 -6.65 9.81 -11.71
CA GLY A 291 -5.34 10.38 -11.37
C GLY A 291 -4.40 10.57 -12.56
N VAL A 292 -4.95 10.64 -13.77
CA VAL A 292 -4.19 10.89 -15.00
C VAL A 292 -3.59 12.32 -14.97
N SER A 293 -2.26 12.42 -15.04
CA SER A 293 -1.56 13.70 -15.12
C SER A 293 -1.79 14.38 -16.47
N GLU A 294 -1.59 15.72 -16.53
CA GLU A 294 -1.69 16.47 -17.79
C GLU A 294 -0.68 15.95 -18.83
N GLU A 295 0.52 15.58 -18.38
CA GLU A 295 1.57 15.02 -19.23
C GLU A 295 1.18 13.65 -19.78
N LEU A 296 0.56 12.81 -18.96
CA LEU A 296 0.09 11.50 -19.42
C LEU A 296 -1.10 11.63 -20.37
N ARG A 297 -2.00 12.59 -20.12
CA ARG A 297 -3.15 12.87 -20.98
C ARG A 297 -2.76 13.35 -22.39
N LYS A 298 -1.59 13.96 -22.56
CA LYS A 298 -1.07 14.32 -23.90
C LYS A 298 -0.76 13.13 -24.80
N LEU A 299 -0.72 11.91 -24.24
CA LEU A 299 -0.54 10.66 -25.00
C LEU A 299 -1.88 10.12 -25.55
N GLU A 300 -3.00 10.77 -25.26
CA GLU A 300 -4.30 10.40 -25.79
C GLU A 300 -4.33 10.54 -27.32
N SER A 301 -4.87 9.54 -28.00
CA SER A 301 -4.91 9.47 -29.46
C SER A 301 -6.06 8.55 -29.91
N GLU A 302 -6.21 8.30 -31.21
CA GLU A 302 -7.15 7.30 -31.74
C GLU A 302 -6.87 5.88 -31.23
N HIS A 303 -5.62 5.60 -30.80
CA HIS A 303 -5.17 4.31 -30.28
C HIS A 303 -4.98 4.29 -28.75
N VAL A 304 -5.13 5.42 -28.05
CA VAL A 304 -4.94 5.52 -26.59
C VAL A 304 -6.09 6.31 -25.99
N TYR A 305 -6.82 5.66 -25.07
CA TYR A 305 -7.97 6.26 -24.41
C TYR A 305 -7.88 6.13 -22.89
N PHE A 306 -8.06 7.24 -22.16
CA PHE A 306 -8.11 7.29 -20.70
C PHE A 306 -9.54 7.50 -20.22
N THR A 307 -10.12 6.51 -19.51
CA THR A 307 -11.49 6.62 -18.99
C THR A 307 -11.64 7.64 -17.87
N GLY A 308 -10.54 7.91 -17.13
CA GLY A 308 -10.62 8.56 -15.83
C GLY A 308 -11.20 7.59 -14.78
N ARG A 309 -11.62 8.14 -13.63
CA ARG A 309 -12.30 7.36 -12.59
C ARG A 309 -13.67 6.91 -13.10
N VAL A 310 -13.94 5.63 -12.98
CA VAL A 310 -15.22 5.00 -13.38
C VAL A 310 -15.97 4.52 -12.15
N GLU A 311 -17.28 4.38 -12.27
CA GLU A 311 -18.15 3.90 -11.19
C GLU A 311 -18.02 2.38 -11.04
N ASP A 312 -18.10 1.64 -12.15
CA ASP A 312 -17.91 0.19 -12.19
C ASP A 312 -16.85 -0.18 -13.25
N VAL A 313 -15.76 -0.78 -12.80
CA VAL A 313 -14.65 -1.19 -13.67
C VAL A 313 -15.04 -2.34 -14.59
N ARG A 314 -15.99 -3.19 -14.17
CA ARG A 314 -16.44 -4.37 -14.91
C ARG A 314 -17.05 -4.02 -16.27
N ASP A 315 -17.78 -2.91 -16.36
CA ASP A 315 -18.38 -2.43 -17.61
C ASP A 315 -17.35 -2.05 -18.68
N TYR A 316 -16.12 -1.76 -18.23
CA TYR A 316 -15.00 -1.47 -19.10
C TYR A 316 -14.18 -2.71 -19.41
N LEU A 317 -13.97 -3.58 -18.41
CA LEU A 317 -13.27 -4.84 -18.58
C LEU A 317 -13.97 -5.75 -19.60
N GLU A 318 -15.30 -5.80 -19.61
CA GLU A 318 -16.11 -6.56 -20.58
C GLU A 318 -15.87 -6.13 -22.04
N ARG A 319 -15.40 -4.90 -22.28
CA ARG A 319 -15.09 -4.39 -23.62
C ARG A 319 -13.69 -4.78 -24.10
N CYS A 320 -12.83 -5.25 -23.19
CA CYS A 320 -11.47 -5.62 -23.52
C CYS A 320 -11.40 -7.04 -24.07
N LYS A 321 -10.68 -7.24 -25.16
CA LYS A 321 -10.29 -8.57 -25.63
C LYS A 321 -9.12 -9.13 -24.86
N VAL A 322 -8.22 -8.24 -24.41
CA VAL A 322 -7.01 -8.59 -23.67
C VAL A 322 -6.82 -7.58 -22.53
N PHE A 323 -6.49 -8.06 -21.35
CA PHE A 323 -6.02 -7.25 -20.23
C PHE A 323 -4.51 -7.38 -20.12
N VAL A 324 -3.81 -6.26 -19.85
CA VAL A 324 -2.36 -6.25 -19.74
C VAL A 324 -1.90 -5.62 -18.41
N CYS A 325 -0.81 -6.14 -17.89
CA CYS A 325 -0.16 -5.61 -16.69
C CYS A 325 1.35 -5.43 -16.95
N PRO A 326 1.77 -4.47 -17.82
CA PRO A 326 3.14 -4.32 -18.30
C PRO A 326 4.02 -3.60 -17.28
N MET A 327 4.03 -4.09 -16.04
CA MET A 327 4.76 -3.49 -14.94
C MET A 327 6.26 -3.74 -15.07
N THR A 328 7.06 -2.70 -15.11
CA THR A 328 8.52 -2.79 -15.18
C THR A 328 9.19 -2.85 -13.81
N PHE A 329 8.49 -2.37 -12.77
CA PHE A 329 8.93 -2.44 -11.37
C PHE A 329 7.75 -2.54 -10.40
N GLY A 330 8.05 -2.94 -9.16
CA GLY A 330 7.07 -3.08 -8.09
C GLY A 330 7.45 -4.21 -7.13
N SER A 331 6.59 -4.45 -6.14
CA SER A 331 6.65 -5.54 -5.16
C SER A 331 5.24 -6.06 -4.88
N GLY A 332 5.10 -7.12 -4.13
CA GLY A 332 3.83 -7.73 -3.78
C GLY A 332 3.05 -8.28 -4.98
N ILE A 333 1.79 -8.64 -4.75
CA ILE A 333 0.83 -9.09 -5.76
C ILE A 333 0.01 -7.89 -6.25
N LYS A 334 -0.26 -7.83 -7.55
CA LYS A 334 -1.12 -6.80 -8.12
C LYS A 334 -2.55 -7.32 -8.21
N THR A 335 -3.49 -6.73 -7.43
CA THR A 335 -4.90 -7.12 -7.38
C THR A 335 -5.55 -7.17 -8.75
N LYS A 336 -5.23 -6.22 -9.61
CA LYS A 336 -5.72 -6.14 -11.00
C LYS A 336 -5.49 -7.39 -11.86
N ASN A 337 -4.57 -8.28 -11.45
CA ASN A 337 -4.35 -9.55 -12.15
C ASN A 337 -5.35 -10.63 -11.71
N LEU A 338 -6.05 -10.39 -10.61
CA LEU A 338 -7.09 -11.28 -10.09
C LEU A 338 -8.49 -10.79 -10.45
N GLU A 339 -8.67 -9.47 -10.56
CA GLU A 339 -9.87 -8.79 -11.04
C GLU A 339 -10.10 -9.04 -12.55
#